data_56905789b68a5526c5461931ac850b98
#
_entry.id   56905789b68a5526c5461931ac850b98
#
_cell.length_a   1.000
_cell.length_b   1.000
_cell.length_c   1.000
_cell.angle_alpha   90.00
_cell.angle_beta   90.00
_cell.angle_gamma   90.00
#
_symmetry.space_group_name_H-M   'P 1'
#
loop_
_entity.id
_entity.type
_entity.pdbx_description
1 polymer ?
#
loop_
_entity_poly.entity_id
_entity_poly.type
_entity_poly.pdbx_seq_one_letter_code
_entity_poly.pdbx_strand_id
1 'polypeptide(L)'
;MTKRLNSKHKVDRRLKVNLWGRPKSPFNTRGYPPGQHGQSKSAKPSDFGIQLQAKQKLKCYYGNMNERQFRNVYKKAIMKKGDSAENLIGLLERRLDAIVYRAKLATTIFSARQLINHGHLKVNGKKVNISSYQVREEDTIEVRDKSKQLALIDVALANKERETPEYIQMDEKNKKFKFVRVPKFEEVPYPIVMEPNLVIEYYSR
;
A
#
# COMPACT_ATOMS: atom_id res chain seq x y z
N MET A 1 2.58 2.95 -17.40
CA MET A 1 2.22 3.42 -16.03
C MET A 1 0.74 3.74 -15.98
N THR A 2 -0.01 3.21 -15.02
CA THR A 2 -1.44 3.50 -14.92
C THR A 2 -1.64 4.89 -14.33
N LYS A 3 -2.20 5.82 -15.11
CA LYS A 3 -2.48 7.17 -14.65
C LYS A 3 -3.58 7.13 -13.57
N ARG A 4 -3.37 7.82 -12.46
CA ARG A 4 -4.39 7.95 -11.41
C ARG A 4 -5.50 8.90 -11.88
N LEU A 5 -6.67 8.38 -12.17
CA LEU A 5 -7.82 9.16 -12.64
C LEU A 5 -8.62 9.78 -11.49
N ASN A 6 -8.62 9.15 -10.31
CA ASN A 6 -9.42 9.57 -9.16
C ASN A 6 -8.59 10.26 -8.08
N SER A 7 -9.17 11.28 -7.45
CA SER A 7 -8.61 11.88 -6.24
C SER A 7 -8.54 10.84 -5.11
N LYS A 8 -7.40 10.76 -4.40
CA LYS A 8 -7.21 9.83 -3.29
C LYS A 8 -8.24 10.04 -2.17
N HIS A 9 -8.59 11.26 -1.87
CA HIS A 9 -9.53 11.59 -0.79
C HIS A 9 -11.00 11.34 -1.14
N LYS A 10 -11.35 11.20 -2.41
CA LYS A 10 -12.67 10.66 -2.79
C LYS A 10 -12.80 9.18 -2.43
N VAL A 11 -11.67 8.45 -2.42
CA VAL A 11 -11.63 7.06 -2.00
C VAL A 11 -11.93 6.94 -0.51
N ASP A 12 -11.27 7.75 0.34
CA ASP A 12 -11.49 7.76 1.79
C ASP A 12 -12.98 7.99 2.11
N ARG A 13 -13.57 9.02 1.53
CA ARG A 13 -14.98 9.35 1.73
C ARG A 13 -15.94 8.28 1.21
N ARG A 14 -15.61 7.63 0.06
CA ARG A 14 -16.44 6.55 -0.50
C ARG A 14 -16.42 5.30 0.38
N LEU A 15 -15.26 4.97 0.94
CA LEU A 15 -15.08 3.83 1.82
C LEU A 15 -15.44 4.13 3.29
N LYS A 16 -15.78 5.39 3.60
CA LYS A 16 -16.10 5.88 4.96
C LYS A 16 -14.99 5.56 5.98
N VAL A 17 -13.73 5.66 5.55
CA VAL A 17 -12.56 5.43 6.40
C VAL A 17 -11.41 6.36 6.00
N ASN A 18 -10.57 6.74 6.95
CA ASN A 18 -9.31 7.43 6.67
C ASN A 18 -8.24 6.39 6.28
N LEU A 19 -8.22 5.99 5.01
CA LEU A 19 -7.50 4.82 4.50
C LEU A 19 -5.99 4.83 4.81
N TRP A 20 -5.37 6.00 4.86
CA TRP A 20 -3.94 6.16 5.11
C TRP A 20 -3.62 6.83 6.46
N GLY A 21 -4.59 6.95 7.36
CA GLY A 21 -4.40 7.52 8.71
C GLY A 21 -3.94 8.98 8.73
N ARG A 22 -4.23 9.75 7.67
CA ARG A 22 -3.72 11.12 7.57
C ARG A 22 -4.55 12.12 8.37
N PRO A 23 -3.91 12.98 9.19
CA PRO A 23 -4.63 14.02 9.96
C PRO A 23 -5.46 14.95 9.07
N LYS A 24 -4.90 15.33 7.90
CA LYS A 24 -5.55 16.21 6.92
C LYS A 24 -6.48 15.49 5.93
N SER A 25 -6.97 14.27 6.24
CA SER A 25 -7.94 13.60 5.37
C SER A 25 -9.29 14.33 5.42
N PRO A 26 -9.90 14.68 4.27
CA PRO A 26 -11.24 15.25 4.22
C PRO A 26 -12.34 14.37 4.81
N PHE A 27 -12.07 13.08 5.00
CA PHE A 27 -12.98 12.18 5.69
C PHE A 27 -13.18 12.58 7.16
N ASN A 28 -12.14 13.11 7.82
CA ASN A 28 -12.21 13.53 9.22
C ASN A 28 -13.21 14.70 9.43
N THR A 29 -13.43 15.52 8.40
CA THR A 29 -14.39 16.65 8.46
C THR A 29 -15.70 16.35 7.73
N ARG A 30 -15.69 15.42 6.76
CA ARG A 30 -16.83 15.10 5.88
C ARG A 30 -17.00 13.57 5.79
N GLY A 31 -17.57 12.95 6.83
CA GLY A 31 -17.74 11.50 6.94
C GLY A 31 -18.75 10.87 5.97
N TYR A 32 -19.30 11.64 5.04
CA TYR A 32 -20.28 11.17 4.06
C TYR A 32 -19.63 10.95 2.68
N PRO A 33 -20.19 10.06 1.83
CA PRO A 33 -19.70 9.79 0.49
C PRO A 33 -19.59 11.06 -0.38
N PRO A 34 -18.70 11.08 -1.39
CA PRO A 34 -18.56 12.21 -2.30
C PRO A 34 -19.72 12.23 -3.31
N GLY A 35 -20.06 13.42 -3.79
CA GLY A 35 -21.09 13.66 -4.82
C GLY A 35 -22.27 14.44 -4.29
N GLN A 36 -23.19 14.80 -5.19
CA GLN A 36 -24.37 15.60 -4.89
C GLN A 36 -25.28 14.95 -3.83
N HIS A 37 -25.45 13.63 -3.91
CA HIS A 37 -26.31 12.84 -3.02
C HIS A 37 -25.55 12.22 -1.85
N GLY A 38 -24.31 12.67 -1.57
CA GLY A 38 -23.46 12.07 -0.52
C GLY A 38 -24.04 12.16 0.89
N GLN A 39 -24.87 13.16 1.16
CA GLN A 39 -25.53 13.38 2.46
C GLN A 39 -26.85 12.58 2.59
N SER A 40 -27.39 12.06 1.50
CA SER A 40 -28.61 11.25 1.53
C SER A 40 -28.38 9.98 2.35
N LYS A 41 -29.44 9.46 2.98
CA LYS A 41 -29.40 8.21 3.76
C LYS A 41 -28.87 7.08 2.86
N SER A 42 -27.76 6.48 3.21
CA SER A 42 -27.26 5.28 2.54
C SER A 42 -27.97 4.06 3.11
N ALA A 43 -28.45 3.18 2.24
CA ALA A 43 -28.97 1.88 2.66
C ALA A 43 -27.90 1.06 3.39
N LYS A 44 -28.35 0.14 4.27
CA LYS A 44 -27.46 -0.85 4.88
C LYS A 44 -26.80 -1.68 3.77
N PRO A 45 -25.49 -1.85 3.79
CA PRO A 45 -24.82 -2.64 2.74
C PRO A 45 -25.25 -4.11 2.84
N SER A 46 -25.43 -4.78 1.72
CA SER A 46 -25.60 -6.22 1.63
C SER A 46 -24.26 -6.93 1.93
N ASP A 47 -24.29 -8.23 2.19
CA ASP A 47 -23.07 -9.04 2.42
C ASP A 47 -22.07 -8.90 1.26
N PHE A 48 -22.57 -8.96 0.03
CA PHE A 48 -21.75 -8.68 -1.15
C PHE A 48 -21.13 -7.27 -1.11
N GLY A 49 -21.91 -6.28 -0.68
CA GLY A 49 -21.45 -4.90 -0.53
C GLY A 49 -20.33 -4.78 0.51
N ILE A 50 -20.41 -5.51 1.62
CA ILE A 50 -19.38 -5.53 2.67
C ILE A 50 -18.10 -6.15 2.12
N GLN A 51 -18.18 -7.31 1.47
CA GLN A 51 -17.04 -7.98 0.84
C GLN A 51 -16.39 -7.11 -0.25
N LEU A 52 -17.20 -6.46 -1.08
CA LEU A 52 -16.71 -5.51 -2.09
C LEU A 52 -15.98 -4.33 -1.46
N GLN A 53 -16.51 -3.78 -0.36
CA GLN A 53 -15.84 -2.69 0.37
C GLN A 53 -14.51 -3.14 0.96
N ALA A 54 -14.43 -4.32 1.59
CA ALA A 54 -13.19 -4.89 2.10
C ALA A 54 -12.14 -5.03 0.99
N LYS A 55 -12.53 -5.57 -0.18
CA LYS A 55 -11.66 -5.64 -1.35
C LYS A 55 -11.20 -4.25 -1.81
N GLN A 56 -12.09 -3.28 -1.89
CA GLN A 56 -11.73 -1.93 -2.32
C GLN A 56 -10.82 -1.22 -1.31
N LYS A 57 -11.04 -1.40 0.01
CA LYS A 57 -10.13 -0.89 1.05
C LYS A 57 -8.71 -1.38 0.80
N LEU A 58 -8.54 -2.71 0.71
CA LEU A 58 -7.22 -3.33 0.54
C LEU A 58 -6.57 -2.90 -0.78
N LYS A 59 -7.28 -2.98 -1.91
CA LYS A 59 -6.79 -2.58 -3.23
C LYS A 59 -6.37 -1.12 -3.28
N CYS A 60 -7.15 -0.21 -2.68
CA CYS A 60 -6.88 1.21 -2.69
C CYS A 60 -5.73 1.58 -1.76
N TYR A 61 -5.59 0.91 -0.62
CA TYR A 61 -4.48 1.11 0.30
C TYR A 61 -3.13 0.93 -0.40
N TYR A 62 -2.98 -0.14 -1.19
CA TYR A 62 -1.78 -0.39 -2.00
C TYR A 62 -1.73 0.45 -3.29
N GLY A 63 -2.20 1.72 -3.21
CA GLY A 63 -2.09 2.70 -4.28
C GLY A 63 -3.07 2.49 -5.43
N ASN A 64 -4.26 2.01 -5.15
CA ASN A 64 -5.33 1.77 -6.13
C ASN A 64 -4.86 0.91 -7.32
N MET A 65 -4.44 -0.32 -7.00
CA MET A 65 -4.06 -1.31 -8.02
C MET A 65 -5.20 -1.56 -9.01
N ASN A 66 -4.85 -1.93 -10.25
CA ASN A 66 -5.85 -2.41 -11.21
C ASN A 66 -6.51 -3.70 -10.74
N GLU A 67 -7.77 -3.89 -11.07
CA GLU A 67 -8.52 -5.10 -10.72
C GLU A 67 -7.83 -6.36 -11.22
N ARG A 68 -7.36 -6.37 -12.47
CA ARG A 68 -6.62 -7.49 -13.06
C ARG A 68 -5.35 -7.83 -12.26
N GLN A 69 -4.58 -6.80 -11.86
CA GLN A 69 -3.37 -7.02 -11.05
C GLN A 69 -3.72 -7.58 -9.67
N PHE A 70 -4.74 -7.04 -9.01
CA PHE A 70 -5.16 -7.49 -7.70
C PHE A 70 -5.67 -8.94 -7.74
N ARG A 71 -6.51 -9.27 -8.73
CA ARG A 71 -6.98 -10.64 -8.96
C ARG A 71 -5.84 -11.62 -9.24
N ASN A 72 -4.80 -11.19 -9.94
CA ASN A 72 -3.60 -12.02 -10.15
C ASN A 72 -2.83 -12.27 -8.85
N VAL A 73 -2.74 -11.28 -7.95
CA VAL A 73 -2.14 -11.47 -6.62
C VAL A 73 -2.97 -12.45 -5.80
N TYR A 74 -4.30 -12.31 -5.80
CA TYR A 74 -5.22 -13.23 -5.15
C TYR A 74 -5.03 -14.67 -5.65
N LYS A 75 -5.03 -14.89 -6.97
CA LYS A 75 -4.79 -16.22 -7.54
C LYS A 75 -3.48 -16.83 -7.07
N LYS A 76 -2.40 -16.05 -7.02
CA LYS A 76 -1.11 -16.49 -6.50
C LYS A 76 -1.15 -16.80 -5.00
N ALA A 77 -1.96 -16.07 -4.23
CA ALA A 77 -2.11 -16.30 -2.79
C ALA A 77 -2.77 -17.67 -2.50
N ILE A 78 -3.83 -18.00 -3.24
CA ILE A 78 -4.53 -19.29 -3.07
C ILE A 78 -3.65 -20.48 -3.47
N MET A 79 -2.81 -20.33 -4.50
CA MET A 79 -1.90 -21.40 -4.96
C MET A 79 -0.78 -21.71 -3.96
N LYS A 80 -0.54 -20.84 -2.99
CA LYS A 80 0.46 -21.07 -1.95
C LYS A 80 -0.12 -21.88 -0.81
N LYS A 81 0.71 -22.76 -0.23
CA LYS A 81 0.37 -23.49 0.99
C LYS A 81 0.20 -22.53 2.18
N GLY A 82 -0.69 -22.85 3.09
CA GLY A 82 -0.98 -22.07 4.31
C GLY A 82 -2.23 -21.21 4.17
N ASP A 83 -2.38 -20.25 5.07
CA ASP A 83 -3.53 -19.35 5.06
C ASP A 83 -3.49 -18.39 3.85
N SER A 84 -4.58 -18.40 3.09
CA SER A 84 -4.71 -17.59 1.87
C SER A 84 -4.76 -16.10 2.17
N ALA A 85 -5.30 -15.70 3.32
CA ALA A 85 -5.37 -14.31 3.73
C ALA A 85 -3.97 -13.77 4.09
N GLU A 86 -3.19 -14.52 4.86
CA GLU A 86 -1.79 -14.19 5.14
C GLU A 86 -0.94 -14.16 3.87
N ASN A 87 -1.09 -15.15 3.01
CA ASN A 87 -0.41 -15.21 1.72
C ASN A 87 -0.72 -13.98 0.85
N LEU A 88 -1.99 -13.54 0.84
CA LEU A 88 -2.41 -12.35 0.10
C LEU A 88 -1.70 -11.10 0.62
N ILE A 89 -1.70 -10.89 1.93
CA ILE A 89 -1.03 -9.75 2.57
C ILE A 89 0.48 -9.80 2.34
N GLY A 90 1.11 -10.95 2.55
CA GLY A 90 2.53 -11.13 2.29
C GLY A 90 2.94 -10.80 0.85
N LEU A 91 2.13 -11.20 -0.14
CA LEU A 91 2.38 -10.84 -1.54
C LEU A 91 2.18 -9.34 -1.82
N LEU A 92 1.26 -8.68 -1.11
CA LEU A 92 1.04 -7.24 -1.26
C LEU A 92 2.15 -6.43 -0.57
N GLU A 93 2.61 -6.84 0.60
CA GLU A 93 3.72 -6.17 1.32
C GLU A 93 5.08 -6.40 0.65
N ARG A 94 5.30 -7.52 -0.06
CA ARG A 94 6.51 -7.77 -0.85
C ARG A 94 6.64 -6.89 -2.10
N ARG A 95 5.66 -6.09 -2.45
CA ARG A 95 5.77 -5.16 -3.58
C ARG A 95 6.74 -4.04 -3.25
N LEU A 96 7.59 -3.70 -4.20
CA LEU A 96 8.59 -2.65 -4.02
C LEU A 96 7.96 -1.30 -3.62
N ASP A 97 6.77 -0.95 -4.17
CA ASP A 97 6.07 0.28 -3.80
C ASP A 97 5.59 0.26 -2.34
N ALA A 98 5.14 -0.87 -1.84
CA ALA A 98 4.75 -1.03 -0.44
C ALA A 98 5.98 -0.93 0.49
N ILE A 99 7.05 -1.65 0.19
CA ILE A 99 8.27 -1.65 1.01
C ILE A 99 8.90 -0.25 1.07
N VAL A 100 9.01 0.46 -0.06
CA VAL A 100 9.54 1.84 -0.11
C VAL A 100 8.67 2.80 0.73
N TYR A 101 7.36 2.58 0.74
CA TYR A 101 6.44 3.34 1.58
C TYR A 101 6.62 3.00 3.06
N ARG A 102 6.80 1.73 3.43
CA ARG A 102 7.07 1.29 4.81
C ARG A 102 8.43 1.76 5.32
N ALA A 103 9.45 1.74 4.48
CA ALA A 103 10.79 2.26 4.78
C ALA A 103 10.86 3.79 4.86
N LYS A 104 9.73 4.50 4.83
CA LYS A 104 9.64 5.98 4.95
C LYS A 104 10.39 6.78 3.89
N LEU A 105 10.85 6.17 2.78
CA LEU A 105 11.48 6.92 1.69
C LEU A 105 10.50 7.77 0.88
N ALA A 106 9.22 7.59 1.09
CA ALA A 106 8.17 8.37 0.47
C ALA A 106 7.02 8.66 1.43
N THR A 107 6.46 9.86 1.36
CA THR A 107 5.32 10.27 2.21
C THR A 107 4.01 9.57 1.84
N THR A 108 3.89 9.06 0.62
CA THR A 108 2.71 8.34 0.14
C THR A 108 3.10 7.17 -0.73
N ILE A 109 2.26 6.14 -0.79
CA ILE A 109 2.46 5.02 -1.71
C ILE A 109 2.49 5.46 -3.19
N PHE A 110 1.80 6.54 -3.53
CA PHE A 110 1.84 7.13 -4.88
C PHE A 110 3.19 7.79 -5.17
N SER A 111 3.76 8.49 -4.19
CA SER A 111 5.12 9.05 -4.29
C SER A 111 6.17 7.94 -4.36
N ALA A 112 6.01 6.85 -3.60
CA ALA A 112 6.86 5.67 -3.69
C ALA A 112 6.88 5.09 -5.12
N ARG A 113 5.71 4.92 -5.73
CA ARG A 113 5.59 4.50 -7.13
C ARG A 113 6.31 5.45 -8.09
N GLN A 114 6.18 6.74 -7.88
CA GLN A 114 6.83 7.73 -8.73
C GLN A 114 8.34 7.63 -8.63
N LEU A 115 8.89 7.54 -7.42
CA LEU A 115 10.33 7.33 -7.19
C LEU A 115 10.85 6.08 -7.90
N ILE A 116 10.13 4.96 -7.79
CA ILE A 116 10.51 3.72 -8.46
C ILE A 116 10.46 3.87 -9.98
N ASN A 117 9.35 4.38 -10.51
CA ASN A 117 9.16 4.48 -11.97
C ASN A 117 10.15 5.44 -12.62
N HIS A 118 10.59 6.46 -11.91
CA HIS A 118 11.66 7.37 -12.36
C HIS A 118 13.06 6.75 -12.21
N GLY A 119 13.15 5.54 -11.62
CA GLY A 119 14.38 4.78 -11.50
C GLY A 119 15.36 5.37 -10.50
N HIS A 120 14.86 5.93 -9.40
CA HIS A 120 15.68 6.44 -8.30
C HIS A 120 16.19 5.36 -7.36
N LEU A 121 15.74 4.11 -7.52
CA LEU A 121 16.06 2.99 -6.63
C LEU A 121 16.85 1.89 -7.36
N LYS A 122 17.65 1.18 -6.57
CA LYS A 122 18.32 -0.05 -6.96
C LYS A 122 17.92 -1.17 -6.00
N VAL A 123 17.82 -2.39 -6.49
CA VAL A 123 17.66 -3.61 -5.71
C VAL A 123 18.87 -4.47 -5.99
N ASN A 124 19.60 -4.85 -4.94
CA ASN A 124 20.86 -5.59 -5.05
C ASN A 124 21.83 -4.97 -6.09
N GLY A 125 21.98 -3.65 -6.03
CA GLY A 125 22.86 -2.89 -6.95
C GLY A 125 22.29 -2.64 -8.35
N LYS A 126 21.19 -3.30 -8.76
CA LYS A 126 20.57 -3.16 -10.10
C LYS A 126 19.42 -2.15 -10.06
N LYS A 127 19.37 -1.24 -11.03
CA LYS A 127 18.28 -0.27 -11.19
C LYS A 127 16.95 -1.00 -11.46
N VAL A 128 15.92 -0.67 -10.67
CA VAL A 128 14.56 -1.18 -10.84
C VAL A 128 13.61 -0.01 -11.03
N ASN A 129 12.77 -0.07 -12.08
CA ASN A 129 11.75 0.95 -12.39
C ASN A 129 10.32 0.38 -12.40
N ILE A 130 10.13 -0.83 -11.88
CA ILE A 130 8.84 -1.53 -11.82
C ILE A 130 8.32 -1.50 -10.40
N SER A 131 7.26 -0.74 -10.12
CA SER A 131 6.68 -0.58 -8.78
C SER A 131 6.07 -1.87 -8.22
N SER A 132 5.66 -2.79 -9.07
CA SER A 132 5.11 -4.10 -8.70
C SER A 132 6.17 -5.19 -8.57
N TYR A 133 7.45 -4.84 -8.62
CA TYR A 133 8.54 -5.80 -8.42
C TYR A 133 8.37 -6.49 -7.06
N GLN A 134 8.48 -7.82 -7.06
CA GLN A 134 8.36 -8.64 -5.84
C GLN A 134 9.75 -8.78 -5.21
N VAL A 135 9.94 -8.10 -4.11
CA VAL A 135 11.16 -8.16 -3.31
C VAL A 135 11.23 -9.51 -2.60
N ARG A 136 12.38 -10.09 -2.54
CA ARG A 136 12.66 -11.33 -1.81
C ARG A 136 13.20 -11.01 -0.42
N GLU A 137 13.14 -11.98 0.47
CA GLU A 137 13.82 -11.89 1.76
C GLU A 137 15.32 -11.68 1.53
N GLU A 138 15.93 -10.91 2.39
CA GLU A 138 17.33 -10.51 2.35
C GLU A 138 17.71 -9.56 1.21
N ASP A 139 16.78 -9.20 0.31
CA ASP A 139 17.05 -8.21 -0.72
C ASP A 139 17.37 -6.85 -0.10
N THR A 140 18.40 -6.22 -0.64
CA THR A 140 18.81 -4.88 -0.24
C THR A 140 18.33 -3.86 -1.26
N ILE A 141 17.64 -2.85 -0.77
CA ILE A 141 17.13 -1.73 -1.58
C ILE A 141 17.88 -0.46 -1.18
N GLU A 142 18.35 0.29 -2.17
CA GLU A 142 19.10 1.53 -1.95
C GLU A 142 18.65 2.65 -2.89
N VAL A 143 18.78 3.88 -2.42
CA VAL A 143 18.59 5.05 -3.26
C VAL A 143 19.83 5.24 -4.12
N ARG A 144 19.65 5.50 -5.42
CA ARG A 144 20.77 5.78 -6.33
C ARG A 144 21.55 7.02 -5.88
N ASP A 145 22.86 7.00 -6.05
CA ASP A 145 23.75 8.06 -5.58
C ASP A 145 23.34 9.44 -6.10
N LYS A 146 23.02 9.56 -7.40
CA LYS A 146 22.50 10.79 -8.01
C LYS A 146 21.16 11.28 -7.42
N SER A 147 20.46 10.43 -6.69
CA SER A 147 19.12 10.70 -6.15
C SER A 147 19.11 10.84 -4.62
N LYS A 148 20.24 10.63 -3.96
CA LYS A 148 20.35 10.75 -2.50
C LYS A 148 20.10 12.17 -1.98
N GLN A 149 20.35 13.18 -2.82
CA GLN A 149 20.16 14.60 -2.50
C GLN A 149 18.74 15.11 -2.76
N LEU A 150 17.78 14.23 -3.10
CA LEU A 150 16.41 14.64 -3.34
C LEU A 150 15.73 15.05 -2.02
N ALA A 151 15.38 16.33 -1.91
CA ALA A 151 14.67 16.89 -0.74
C ALA A 151 13.39 16.13 -0.37
N LEU A 152 12.70 15.52 -1.36
CA LEU A 152 11.50 14.72 -1.12
C LEU A 152 11.77 13.49 -0.22
N ILE A 153 12.97 12.91 -0.32
CA ILE A 153 13.36 11.75 0.51
C ILE A 153 13.66 12.21 1.93
N ASP A 154 14.38 13.33 2.08
CA ASP A 154 14.71 13.87 3.40
C ASP A 154 13.46 14.32 4.16
N VAL A 155 12.52 14.99 3.49
CA VAL A 155 11.22 15.34 4.05
C VAL A 155 10.43 14.08 4.46
N ALA A 156 10.52 13.00 3.69
CA ALA A 156 9.82 11.77 3.99
C ALA A 156 10.43 11.03 5.19
N LEU A 157 11.76 11.01 5.32
CA LEU A 157 12.47 10.42 6.46
C LEU A 157 12.23 11.21 7.75
N ALA A 158 12.21 12.54 7.68
CA ALA A 158 11.93 13.42 8.83
C ALA A 158 10.49 13.30 9.35
N ASN A 159 9.57 12.73 8.58
CA ASN A 159 8.18 12.59 8.99
C ASN A 159 8.01 11.52 10.07
N LYS A 160 7.55 11.92 11.25
CA LYS A 160 7.31 11.07 12.42
C LYS A 160 5.91 10.42 12.46
N GLU A 161 5.05 10.66 11.47
CA GLU A 161 3.67 10.11 11.45
C GLU A 161 3.63 8.58 11.37
N ARG A 162 4.73 7.95 10.96
CA ARG A 162 4.80 6.50 10.75
C ARG A 162 6.11 5.96 11.30
N GLU A 163 6.05 4.77 11.86
CA GLU A 163 7.22 3.99 12.27
C GLU A 163 7.61 3.00 11.18
N THR A 164 8.89 2.66 11.13
CA THR A 164 9.40 1.60 10.26
C THR A 164 9.13 0.26 10.92
N PRO A 165 8.44 -0.68 10.27
CA PRO A 165 8.14 -1.97 10.88
C PRO A 165 9.40 -2.85 11.00
N GLU A 166 9.39 -3.79 11.94
CA GLU A 166 10.53 -4.67 12.27
C GLU A 166 11.02 -5.53 11.10
N TYR A 167 10.15 -5.89 10.15
CA TYR A 167 10.53 -6.67 8.98
C TYR A 167 11.32 -5.87 7.91
N ILE A 168 11.61 -4.58 8.20
CA ILE A 168 12.46 -3.72 7.38
C ILE A 168 13.57 -3.14 8.26
N GLN A 169 14.81 -3.52 7.96
CA GLN A 169 15.98 -2.94 8.61
C GLN A 169 16.46 -1.73 7.81
N MET A 170 16.41 -0.55 8.42
CA MET A 170 16.72 0.72 7.77
C MET A 170 18.11 1.24 8.18
N ASP A 171 18.93 1.62 7.21
CA ASP A 171 20.13 2.45 7.36
C ASP A 171 19.82 3.85 6.79
N GLU A 172 19.41 4.75 7.67
CA GLU A 172 19.01 6.12 7.28
C GLU A 172 20.17 6.91 6.70
N LYS A 173 21.40 6.75 7.23
CA LYS A 173 22.60 7.49 6.78
C LYS A 173 22.90 7.22 5.31
N ASN A 174 22.85 5.95 4.91
CA ASN A 174 23.13 5.53 3.55
C ASN A 174 21.89 5.53 2.65
N LYS A 175 20.69 5.83 3.21
CA LYS A 175 19.39 5.72 2.53
C LYS A 175 19.21 4.35 1.89
N LYS A 176 19.54 3.31 2.67
CA LYS A 176 19.55 1.90 2.28
C LYS A 176 18.70 1.11 3.28
N PHE A 177 18.00 0.09 2.81
CA PHE A 177 17.24 -0.78 3.69
C PHE A 177 17.21 -2.21 3.17
N LYS A 178 16.99 -3.13 4.08
CA LYS A 178 16.94 -4.56 3.84
C LYS A 178 15.56 -5.08 4.20
N PHE A 179 15.00 -5.91 3.33
CA PHE A 179 13.76 -6.63 3.60
C PHE A 179 14.12 -7.95 4.27
N VAL A 180 13.86 -8.06 5.57
CA VAL A 180 14.34 -9.19 6.40
C VAL A 180 13.48 -10.42 6.17
N ARG A 181 12.15 -10.29 6.30
CA ARG A 181 11.20 -11.41 6.19
C ARG A 181 9.83 -10.95 5.69
N VAL A 182 9.03 -11.89 5.24
CA VAL A 182 7.61 -11.62 4.92
C VAL A 182 6.85 -11.42 6.22
N PRO A 183 6.13 -10.27 6.39
CA PRO A 183 5.37 -10.02 7.61
C PRO A 183 4.11 -10.90 7.66
N LYS A 184 3.68 -11.22 8.89
CA LYS A 184 2.34 -11.72 9.16
C LYS A 184 1.34 -10.57 9.10
N PHE A 185 0.04 -10.88 8.99
CA PHE A 185 -1.00 -9.85 8.88
C PHE A 185 -1.01 -8.88 10.07
N GLU A 186 -0.82 -9.39 11.29
CA GLU A 186 -0.83 -8.61 12.53
C GLU A 186 0.33 -7.62 12.66
N GLU A 187 1.47 -7.93 12.01
CA GLU A 187 2.68 -7.11 12.06
C GLU A 187 2.62 -5.90 11.11
N VAL A 188 1.66 -5.90 10.20
CA VAL A 188 1.55 -4.83 9.21
C VAL A 188 0.84 -3.63 9.82
N PRO A 189 1.49 -2.45 9.92
CA PRO A 189 0.90 -1.27 10.57
C PRO A 189 -0.15 -0.62 9.67
N TYR A 190 -1.36 -1.18 9.67
CA TYR A 190 -2.51 -0.58 9.02
C TYR A 190 -3.15 0.46 9.93
N PRO A 191 -3.46 1.67 9.44
CA PRO A 191 -4.16 2.70 10.24
C PRO A 191 -5.65 2.43 10.43
N ILE A 192 -6.18 1.41 9.76
CA ILE A 192 -7.58 0.99 9.80
C ILE A 192 -7.67 -0.54 9.83
N VAL A 193 -8.81 -1.04 10.28
CA VAL A 193 -9.09 -2.49 10.25
C VAL A 193 -9.19 -2.96 8.80
N MET A 194 -8.35 -3.91 8.45
CA MET A 194 -8.36 -4.64 7.18
C MET A 194 -8.94 -6.04 7.40
N GLU A 195 -9.74 -6.50 6.45
CA GLU A 195 -10.46 -7.78 6.53
C GLU A 195 -10.10 -8.64 5.31
N PRO A 196 -8.90 -9.27 5.29
CA PRO A 196 -8.45 -10.04 4.14
C PRO A 196 -9.34 -11.28 3.87
N ASN A 197 -9.96 -11.86 4.91
CA ASN A 197 -10.86 -13.00 4.76
C ASN A 197 -12.07 -12.65 3.89
N LEU A 198 -12.69 -11.49 4.10
CA LEU A 198 -13.80 -11.01 3.25
C LEU A 198 -13.37 -10.79 1.79
N VAL A 199 -12.09 -10.50 1.56
CA VAL A 199 -11.55 -10.39 0.20
C VAL A 199 -11.44 -11.77 -0.45
N ILE A 200 -11.03 -12.79 0.31
CA ILE A 200 -10.97 -14.17 -0.17
C ILE A 200 -12.38 -14.65 -0.53
N GLU A 201 -13.36 -14.43 0.36
CA GLU A 201 -14.77 -14.77 0.12
C GLU A 201 -15.34 -14.08 -1.12
N TYR A 202 -15.02 -12.79 -1.32
CA TYR A 202 -15.46 -12.04 -2.50
C TYR A 202 -15.03 -12.68 -3.82
N TYR A 203 -13.84 -13.27 -3.89
CA TYR A 203 -13.32 -13.89 -5.10
C TYR A 203 -13.58 -15.39 -5.21
N SER A 204 -14.02 -16.03 -4.14
CA SER A 204 -14.36 -17.48 -4.14
C SER A 204 -15.74 -17.78 -4.72
N ARG A 205 -16.54 -16.76 -4.96
CA ARG A 205 -17.87 -16.84 -5.59
C ARG A 205 -17.79 -17.04 -7.10
#